data_1b5c2ed03d4068f7a6e0d63591fc6bd5
#
_entry.id   1b5c2ed03d4068f7a6e0d63591fc6bd5
#
_cell.length_a   1.000
_cell.length_b   1.000
_cell.length_c   1.000
_cell.angle_alpha   90.00
_cell.angle_beta   90.00
_cell.angle_gamma   90.00
#
_symmetry.space_group_name_H-M   'P 1'
#
loop_
_entity.id
_entity.type
_entity.pdbx_description
1 polymer ?
#
loop_
_entity_poly.entity_id
_entity_poly.type
_entity_poly.pdbx_seq_one_letter_code
_entity_poly.pdbx_strand_id
1 'polypeptide(L)'
;MKYVFVDESWEDYLYWQKTDKKLLEKINDLLKDISRTPFSGIGKREPLKFKYKGFWSRRITDEHCLIYKVHGDEILIVKCRFHYD
;
A
#
# COMPACT_ATOMS: atom_id res chain seq x y z
N MET A 1 -3.14 11.29 9.34
CA MET A 1 -3.52 11.18 7.92
C MET A 1 -4.73 10.28 7.76
N LYS A 2 -5.50 10.49 6.72
CA LYS A 2 -6.66 9.66 6.39
C LYS A 2 -6.24 8.57 5.41
N TYR A 3 -6.81 7.39 5.57
CA TYR A 3 -6.58 6.29 4.64
C TYR A 3 -7.78 6.22 3.69
N VAL A 4 -7.51 6.31 2.40
CA VAL A 4 -8.55 6.26 1.36
C VAL A 4 -8.29 5.06 0.47
N PHE A 5 -9.21 4.11 0.46
CA PHE A 5 -9.13 2.94 -0.40
C PHE A 5 -10.01 3.15 -1.62
N VAL A 6 -9.52 2.75 -2.79
CA VAL A 6 -10.38 2.62 -3.98
C VAL A 6 -10.99 1.22 -3.96
N ASP A 7 -11.95 0.97 -4.84
CA ASP A 7 -12.67 -0.31 -4.81
C ASP A 7 -11.74 -1.51 -4.92
N GLU A 8 -10.77 -1.48 -5.81
CA GLU A 8 -9.83 -2.59 -5.98
C GLU A 8 -9.02 -2.85 -4.71
N SER A 9 -8.45 -1.82 -4.13
CA SER A 9 -7.62 -1.98 -2.94
C SER A 9 -8.44 -2.40 -1.72
N TRP A 10 -9.69 -1.95 -1.64
CA TRP A 10 -10.58 -2.37 -0.58
C TRP A 10 -10.89 -3.87 -0.69
N GLU A 11 -11.13 -4.35 -1.91
CA GLU A 11 -11.34 -5.78 -2.14
C GLU A 11 -10.08 -6.58 -1.84
N ASP A 12 -8.90 -6.06 -2.17
CA ASP A 12 -7.63 -6.68 -1.80
C ASP A 12 -7.52 -6.84 -0.29
N TYR A 13 -7.82 -5.77 0.43
CA TYR A 13 -7.75 -5.75 1.89
C TYR A 13 -8.69 -6.77 2.51
N LEU A 14 -9.94 -6.84 2.03
CA LEU A 14 -10.91 -7.82 2.50
C LEU A 14 -10.46 -9.24 2.19
N TYR A 15 -9.82 -9.47 1.05
CA TYR A 15 -9.28 -10.77 0.70
C TYR A 15 -8.28 -11.25 1.74
N TRP A 16 -7.35 -10.39 2.15
CA TRP A 16 -6.37 -10.74 3.17
C TRP A 16 -7.02 -10.96 4.54
N GLN A 17 -8.04 -10.21 4.85
CA GLN A 17 -8.77 -10.38 6.11
C GLN A 17 -9.35 -11.78 6.23
N LYS A 18 -9.76 -12.37 5.10
CA LYS A 18 -10.34 -13.72 5.07
C LYS A 18 -9.29 -14.83 4.95
N THR A 19 -8.17 -14.56 4.30
CA THR A 19 -7.27 -15.63 3.87
C THR A 19 -5.92 -15.65 4.56
N ASP A 20 -5.42 -14.51 5.05
CA ASP A 20 -4.07 -14.45 5.62
C ASP A 20 -3.93 -13.27 6.58
N LYS A 21 -4.19 -13.54 7.85
CA LYS A 21 -4.14 -12.50 8.89
C LYS A 21 -2.75 -11.94 9.14
N LYS A 22 -1.71 -12.75 8.96
CA LYS A 22 -0.33 -12.27 9.14
C LYS A 22 0.02 -11.25 8.07
N LEU A 23 -0.43 -11.49 6.85
CA LEU A 23 -0.19 -10.58 5.75
C LEU A 23 -1.00 -9.30 5.96
N LEU A 24 -2.21 -9.43 6.47
CA LEU A 24 -3.03 -8.27 6.81
C LEU A 24 -2.35 -7.40 7.86
N GLU A 25 -1.76 -8.02 8.90
CA GLU A 25 -1.02 -7.29 9.92
C GLU A 25 0.17 -6.54 9.31
N LYS A 26 0.87 -7.16 8.37
CA LYS A 26 1.98 -6.52 7.67
C LYS A 26 1.49 -5.29 6.91
N ILE A 27 0.36 -5.40 6.22
CA ILE A 27 -0.24 -4.27 5.52
C ILE A 27 -0.58 -3.16 6.50
N ASN A 28 -1.20 -3.50 7.63
CA ASN A 28 -1.55 -2.52 8.65
C ASN A 28 -0.31 -1.81 9.20
N ASP A 29 0.78 -2.54 9.42
CA ASP A 29 2.04 -1.95 9.88
C ASP A 29 2.61 -0.99 8.83
N LEU A 30 2.55 -1.38 7.55
CA LEU A 30 3.00 -0.53 6.47
C LEU A 30 2.18 0.75 6.39
N LEU A 31 0.86 0.65 6.52
CA LEU A 31 -0.02 1.82 6.49
C LEU A 31 0.29 2.79 7.63
N LYS A 32 0.52 2.27 8.83
CA LYS A 32 0.91 3.11 9.96
C LYS A 32 2.26 3.77 9.72
N ASP A 33 3.20 3.04 9.15
CA ASP A 33 4.52 3.58 8.85
C ASP A 33 4.45 4.67 7.78
N ILE A 34 3.65 4.46 6.74
CA ILE A 34 3.43 5.47 5.70
C ILE A 34 2.85 6.74 6.30
N SER A 35 1.93 6.60 7.24
CA SER A 35 1.31 7.76 7.89
C SER A 35 2.33 8.63 8.61
N ARG A 36 3.40 8.03 9.15
CA ARG A 36 4.46 8.76 9.83
C ARG A 36 5.56 9.23 8.90
N THR A 37 5.95 8.37 7.97
CA THR A 37 7.08 8.63 7.07
C THR A 37 6.72 8.16 5.65
N PRO A 38 5.89 8.95 4.93
CA PRO A 38 5.34 8.50 3.65
C PRO A 38 6.39 8.22 2.56
N PHE A 39 7.56 8.83 2.64
CA PHE A 39 8.59 8.68 1.62
C PHE A 39 9.85 7.98 2.13
N SER A 40 9.77 7.36 3.30
CA SER A 40 10.87 6.59 3.89
C SER A 40 10.25 5.49 4.75
N GLY A 41 11.07 4.69 5.45
CA GLY A 41 10.56 3.70 6.37
C GLY A 41 10.61 2.28 5.84
N ILE A 42 9.79 1.40 6.42
CA ILE A 42 9.87 -0.04 6.21
C ILE A 42 9.27 -0.50 4.89
N GLY A 43 9.66 -1.70 4.44
CA GLY A 43 9.22 -2.27 3.17
C GLY A 43 9.86 -1.53 2.00
N LYS A 44 10.75 -2.13 1.25
CA LYS A 44 11.52 -1.52 0.16
C LYS A 44 10.70 -0.49 -0.64
N ARG A 45 10.64 0.73 -0.13
CA ARG A 45 9.87 1.81 -0.77
C ARG A 45 10.48 2.17 -2.12
N GLU A 46 9.63 2.47 -3.07
CA GLU A 46 10.06 2.78 -4.42
C GLU A 46 9.10 3.75 -5.09
N PRO A 47 9.58 4.88 -5.63
CA PRO A 47 8.73 5.74 -6.46
C PRO A 47 8.50 5.04 -7.80
N LEU A 48 7.27 5.12 -8.29
CA LEU A 48 6.89 4.45 -9.53
C LEU A 48 6.98 5.39 -10.72
N LYS A 49 7.04 4.80 -11.91
CA LYS A 49 7.23 5.54 -13.17
C LYS A 49 6.08 5.31 -14.13
N PHE A 50 6.10 6.01 -15.25
CA PHE A 50 5.12 5.89 -16.34
C PHE A 50 3.69 6.12 -15.85
N LYS A 51 2.76 5.21 -16.08
CA LYS A 51 1.36 5.39 -15.71
C LYS A 51 1.15 5.51 -14.20
N TYR A 52 2.11 5.04 -13.41
CA TYR A 52 2.04 5.15 -11.95
C TYR A 52 2.91 6.28 -11.41
N LYS A 53 3.34 7.20 -12.26
CA LYS A 53 4.15 8.34 -11.81
C LYS A 53 3.41 9.12 -10.72
N GLY A 54 4.12 9.42 -9.64
CA GLY A 54 3.52 10.09 -8.48
C GLY A 54 3.05 9.14 -7.39
N PHE A 55 3.05 7.85 -7.69
CA PHE A 55 2.71 6.80 -6.71
C PHE A 55 3.99 6.18 -6.16
N TRP A 56 3.85 5.50 -5.03
CA TRP A 56 4.92 4.79 -4.37
C TRP A 56 4.49 3.36 -4.11
N SER A 57 5.47 2.46 -4.00
CA SER A 57 5.18 1.10 -3.58
C SER A 57 5.96 0.76 -2.33
N ARG A 58 5.38 -0.10 -1.53
CA ARG A 58 6.07 -0.77 -0.43
C ARG A 58 5.86 -2.26 -0.58
N ARG A 59 6.92 -3.04 -0.36
CA ARG A 59 6.82 -4.49 -0.47
C ARG A 59 6.07 -5.06 0.74
N ILE A 60 5.06 -5.88 0.47
CA ILE A 60 4.37 -6.66 1.49
C ILE A 60 5.06 -8.02 1.61
N THR A 61 5.17 -8.73 0.47
CA THR A 61 5.90 -9.98 0.31
C THR A 61 6.60 -9.95 -1.04
N ASP A 62 7.31 -11.01 -1.40
CA ASP A 62 7.92 -11.10 -2.73
C ASP A 62 6.89 -11.03 -3.85
N GLU A 63 5.64 -11.46 -3.58
CA GLU A 63 4.57 -11.51 -4.57
C GLU A 63 3.64 -10.31 -4.54
N HIS A 64 3.64 -9.55 -3.46
CA HIS A 64 2.63 -8.52 -3.23
C HIS A 64 3.22 -7.19 -2.82
N CYS A 65 2.65 -6.12 -3.36
CA CYS A 65 3.06 -4.74 -3.06
C CYS A 65 1.86 -3.90 -2.65
N LEU A 66 2.14 -2.92 -1.80
CA LEU A 66 1.19 -1.88 -1.44
C LEU A 66 1.52 -0.67 -2.29
N ILE A 67 0.57 -0.22 -3.11
CA ILE A 67 0.76 0.95 -3.99
C ILE A 67 -0.12 2.07 -3.50
N TYR A 68 0.49 3.24 -3.29
CA TYR A 68 -0.19 4.37 -2.69
C TYR A 68 0.33 5.70 -3.23
N LYS A 69 -0.44 6.74 -2.97
CA LYS A 69 -0.06 8.12 -3.28
C LYS A 69 -0.44 8.99 -2.08
N VAL A 70 0.43 9.93 -1.73
CA VAL A 70 0.12 10.90 -0.68
C VAL A 70 -0.40 12.17 -1.33
N HIS A 71 -1.56 12.63 -0.87
CA HIS A 71 -2.18 13.86 -1.35
C HIS A 71 -2.73 14.63 -0.15
N GLY A 72 -2.08 15.74 0.19
CA GLY A 72 -2.45 16.50 1.38
C GLY A 72 -2.28 15.64 2.63
N ASP A 73 -3.35 15.50 3.41
CA ASP A 73 -3.33 14.66 4.61
C ASP A 73 -3.95 13.29 4.36
N GLU A 74 -4.04 12.88 3.10
CA GLU A 74 -4.61 11.60 2.70
C GLU A 74 -3.58 10.67 2.11
N ILE A 75 -3.72 9.38 2.40
CA ILE A 75 -3.00 8.31 1.74
C ILE A 75 -4.00 7.58 0.87
N LEU A 76 -3.86 7.71 -0.45
CA LEU A 76 -4.70 7.00 -1.40
C LEU A 76 -4.08 5.65 -1.68
N ILE A 77 -4.76 4.57 -1.31
CA ILE A 77 -4.28 3.21 -1.50
C ILE A 77 -4.99 2.64 -2.72
N VAL A 78 -4.22 2.30 -3.76
CA VAL A 78 -4.80 1.83 -5.01
C VAL A 78 -4.67 0.33 -5.19
N LYS A 79 -3.74 -0.30 -4.49
CA LYS A 79 -3.50 -1.74 -4.62
C LYS A 79 -2.78 -2.26 -3.40
N CYS A 80 -3.14 -3.44 -2.92
CA CYS A 80 -2.37 -4.13 -1.87
C CYS A 80 -2.35 -5.64 -2.08
N ARG A 81 -2.39 -6.06 -3.35
CA ARG A 81 -2.29 -7.46 -3.75
C ARG A 81 -1.63 -7.52 -5.12
N PHE A 82 -0.74 -8.51 -5.30
CA PHE A 82 0.07 -8.66 -6.50
C PHE A 82 1.04 -7.50 -6.71
N HIS A 83 1.78 -7.56 -7.79
CA HIS A 83 2.67 -6.48 -8.19
C HIS A 83 1.95 -5.49 -9.09
N TYR A 84 2.55 -4.32 -9.27
CA TYR A 84 2.12 -3.39 -10.31
C TYR A 84 2.82 -3.78 -11.62
N ASP A 85 2.19 -3.48 -12.71
CA ASP A 85 2.77 -3.71 -14.03
C ASP A 85 2.86 -2.44 -14.83
#